data_56b31b1c40c93118b7a74101d2feb7f5
#
_entry.id   56b31b1c40c93118b7a74101d2feb7f5
#
_cell.length_a   1.000
_cell.length_b   1.000
_cell.length_c   1.000
_cell.angle_alpha   90.00
_cell.angle_beta   90.00
_cell.angle_gamma   90.00
#
_symmetry.space_group_name_H-M   'P 1'
#
loop_
_entity.id
_entity.type
_entity.pdbx_description
1 polymer ?
#
loop_
_entity_poly.entity_id
_entity_poly.type
_entity_poly.pdbx_seq_one_letter_code
_entity_poly.pdbx_strand_id
1 'polypeptide(L)'
;MAQYRTDTHKIDSGQVLTRYEVGMLSDRLSPSGTLTDAFGRLRVSEPHTLFDSQHQDVENDKWDTLIVGSGTKTHLPNESAVKLEIGTANGDSIIRETLRTMMYQPGKSLLILNTGVMGTPKANVVQRIGYFGANNGIYFENDSGNNYFVLRSSVTGTVVETRVD
;
A
#
# COMPACT_ATOMS: atom_id res chain seq x y z
N MET A 1 1.46 15.73 -33.65
CA MET A 1 0.73 16.94 -34.12
C MET A 1 0.34 16.88 -35.58
N ALA A 2 1.20 16.43 -36.47
CA ALA A 2 0.90 16.38 -37.93
C ALA A 2 -0.27 15.44 -38.32
N GLN A 3 -0.49 14.37 -37.60
CA GLN A 3 -1.57 13.44 -37.89
C GLN A 3 -2.97 14.02 -37.63
N TYR A 4 -3.13 14.82 -36.64
CA TYR A 4 -4.43 15.43 -36.35
C TYR A 4 -4.83 16.48 -37.37
N ARG A 5 -3.87 17.15 -37.98
CA ARG A 5 -4.13 18.10 -39.04
C ARG A 5 -4.59 17.44 -40.34
N THR A 6 -4.12 16.25 -40.57
CA THR A 6 -4.48 15.51 -41.80
C THR A 6 -5.90 14.99 -41.76
N ASP A 7 -6.36 14.64 -40.56
CA ASP A 7 -7.72 14.15 -40.37
C ASP A 7 -8.77 15.27 -40.46
N THR A 8 -8.42 16.47 -40.07
CA THR A 8 -9.30 17.63 -40.16
C THR A 8 -9.63 18.05 -41.57
N HIS A 9 -8.86 17.65 -42.57
CA HIS A 9 -9.11 18.02 -43.99
C HIS A 9 -9.98 17.04 -44.72
N LYS A 10 -10.25 15.89 -44.16
CA LYS A 10 -10.89 14.79 -44.89
C LYS A 10 -12.35 14.61 -44.59
N ILE A 11 -12.88 15.32 -43.65
CA ILE A 11 -14.21 15.05 -43.10
C ILE A 11 -14.93 16.36 -42.87
N ASP A 12 -16.24 16.32 -43.01
CA ASP A 12 -17.09 17.43 -42.63
C ASP A 12 -16.81 17.94 -41.22
N SER A 13 -16.68 19.23 -41.14
CA SER A 13 -16.17 19.93 -40.01
C SER A 13 -16.74 19.49 -38.65
N GLY A 14 -17.99 19.13 -38.60
CA GLY A 14 -18.63 18.69 -37.36
C GLY A 14 -18.13 17.35 -36.83
N GLN A 15 -17.92 16.37 -37.70
CA GLN A 15 -17.41 15.06 -37.27
C GLN A 15 -15.92 15.09 -36.91
N VAL A 16 -15.18 15.93 -37.59
CA VAL A 16 -13.77 16.08 -37.35
C VAL A 16 -13.49 16.82 -36.05
N LEU A 17 -14.23 17.87 -35.79
CA LEU A 17 -14.10 18.60 -34.51
C LEU A 17 -14.41 17.71 -33.32
N THR A 18 -15.49 16.92 -33.41
CA THR A 18 -15.83 15.96 -32.35
C THR A 18 -14.74 14.92 -32.15
N ARG A 19 -14.16 14.40 -33.23
CA ARG A 19 -13.06 13.43 -33.17
C ARG A 19 -11.80 14.05 -32.58
N TYR A 20 -11.49 15.27 -32.98
CA TYR A 20 -10.35 16.01 -32.46
C TYR A 20 -10.51 16.31 -30.96
N GLU A 21 -11.67 16.78 -30.57
CA GLU A 21 -11.99 17.04 -29.16
C GLU A 21 -11.94 15.77 -28.32
N VAL A 22 -12.50 14.67 -28.82
CA VAL A 22 -12.41 13.36 -28.15
C VAL A 22 -10.97 12.86 -28.09
N GLY A 23 -10.20 13.05 -29.17
CA GLY A 23 -8.77 12.71 -29.18
C GLY A 23 -7.98 13.50 -28.16
N MET A 24 -8.18 14.80 -28.07
CA MET A 24 -7.53 15.62 -27.06
C MET A 24 -7.97 15.27 -25.65
N LEU A 25 -9.23 14.93 -25.46
CA LEU A 25 -9.72 14.50 -24.17
C LEU A 25 -9.14 13.13 -23.79
N SER A 26 -9.07 12.20 -24.76
CA SER A 26 -8.47 10.89 -24.53
C SER A 26 -6.97 10.98 -24.25
N ASP A 27 -6.25 11.87 -24.91
CA ASP A 27 -4.83 12.13 -24.63
C ASP A 27 -4.62 12.72 -23.24
N ARG A 28 -5.52 13.55 -22.78
CA ARG A 28 -5.48 14.12 -21.43
C ARG A 28 -5.87 13.11 -20.36
N LEU A 29 -6.73 12.17 -20.72
CA LEU A 29 -7.20 11.10 -19.82
C LEU A 29 -6.45 9.79 -20.06
N SER A 30 -5.50 9.77 -21.01
CA SER A 30 -4.69 8.60 -21.30
C SER A 30 -3.83 8.21 -20.09
N PRO A 31 -3.65 6.92 -19.84
CA PRO A 31 -2.77 6.43 -18.76
C PRO A 31 -1.33 6.93 -18.84
N SER A 32 -0.89 7.36 -20.02
CA SER A 32 0.42 8.01 -20.19
C SER A 32 0.43 9.47 -19.74
N GLY A 33 -0.71 10.06 -19.49
CA GLY A 33 -0.85 11.42 -18.99
C GLY A 33 -0.67 11.52 -17.48
N THR A 34 -0.27 12.68 -17.02
CA THR A 34 -0.06 13.03 -15.61
C THR A 34 -1.32 13.03 -14.75
N LEU A 35 -2.48 12.71 -15.36
CA LEU A 35 -3.79 12.85 -14.72
C LEU A 35 -4.32 11.59 -14.05
N THR A 36 -3.70 10.43 -14.27
CA THR A 36 -4.12 9.17 -13.66
C THR A 36 -3.00 8.56 -12.83
N ASP A 37 -3.37 7.85 -11.77
CA ASP A 37 -2.44 7.09 -10.96
C ASP A 37 -2.18 5.70 -11.56
N ALA A 38 -1.34 4.89 -10.90
CA ALA A 38 -0.99 3.55 -11.34
C ALA A 38 -2.19 2.58 -11.43
N PHE A 39 -3.32 2.93 -10.84
CA PHE A 39 -4.58 2.18 -10.89
C PHE A 39 -5.60 2.78 -11.86
N GLY A 40 -5.20 3.73 -12.69
CA GLY A 40 -6.09 4.38 -13.66
C GLY A 40 -7.08 5.38 -13.06
N ARG A 41 -6.91 5.79 -11.79
CA ARG A 41 -7.79 6.76 -11.13
C ARG A 41 -7.35 8.18 -11.45
N LEU A 42 -8.32 9.07 -11.64
CA LEU A 42 -8.05 10.50 -11.85
C LEU A 42 -7.28 11.09 -10.67
N ARG A 43 -6.15 11.71 -10.96
CA ARG A 43 -5.39 12.48 -9.97
C ARG A 43 -6.00 13.85 -9.80
N VAL A 44 -6.32 14.19 -8.57
CA VAL A 44 -6.79 15.53 -8.17
C VAL A 44 -5.70 16.33 -7.42
N SER A 45 -4.57 15.69 -7.14
CA SER A 45 -3.41 16.32 -6.49
C SER A 45 -2.12 15.59 -6.87
N GLU A 46 -0.98 16.26 -6.74
CA GLU A 46 0.33 15.66 -6.88
C GLU A 46 0.56 14.62 -5.78
N PRO A 47 0.92 13.36 -6.14
CA PRO A 47 1.28 12.38 -5.14
C PRO A 47 2.64 12.73 -4.53
N HIS A 48 2.72 12.67 -3.21
CA HIS A 48 3.94 12.86 -2.46
C HIS A 48 4.29 11.56 -1.72
N THR A 49 5.49 11.05 -1.94
CA THR A 49 5.99 9.87 -1.24
C THR A 49 6.39 10.25 0.18
N LEU A 50 5.65 9.75 1.16
CA LEU A 50 5.94 9.96 2.57
C LEU A 50 6.99 8.99 3.09
N PHE A 51 6.97 7.78 2.58
CA PHE A 51 7.86 6.70 2.98
C PHE A 51 8.06 5.71 1.84
N ASP A 52 9.29 5.32 1.61
CA ASP A 52 9.68 4.24 0.73
C ASP A 52 10.79 3.43 1.40
N SER A 53 10.70 2.13 1.30
CA SER A 53 11.68 1.22 1.87
C SER A 53 11.82 -0.03 1.01
N GLN A 54 13.05 -0.27 0.60
CA GLN A 54 13.49 -1.47 -0.09
C GLN A 54 14.58 -2.14 0.75
N HIS A 55 14.57 -3.46 0.80
CA HIS A 55 15.53 -4.26 1.58
C HIS A 55 16.49 -5.01 0.65
N GLN A 56 16.88 -4.40 -0.47
CA GLN A 56 17.61 -5.06 -1.54
C GLN A 56 19.02 -5.51 -1.10
N ASP A 57 19.90 -4.58 -0.86
CA ASP A 57 21.31 -4.90 -0.53
C ASP A 57 21.58 -4.84 0.98
N VAL A 58 20.93 -3.89 1.63
CA VAL A 58 21.07 -3.62 3.07
C VAL A 58 19.70 -3.48 3.70
N GLU A 59 19.57 -3.92 4.93
CA GLU A 59 18.35 -3.64 5.71
C GLU A 59 18.19 -2.13 5.88
N ASN A 60 16.99 -1.63 5.54
CA ASN A 60 16.70 -0.21 5.68
C ASN A 60 16.63 0.19 7.16
N ASP A 61 17.35 1.22 7.52
CA ASP A 61 17.46 1.78 8.89
C ASP A 61 16.25 2.57 9.37
N LYS A 62 15.24 2.77 8.51
CA LYS A 62 13.99 3.48 8.84
C LYS A 62 12.98 2.62 9.59
N TRP A 63 13.37 1.42 9.98
CA TRP A 63 12.54 0.46 10.69
C TRP A 63 13.09 0.17 12.08
N ASP A 64 12.18 0.03 13.02
CA ASP A 64 12.47 -0.52 14.34
C ASP A 64 11.92 -1.94 14.47
N THR A 65 12.52 -2.72 15.36
CA THR A 65 12.09 -4.10 15.59
C THR A 65 12.10 -4.38 17.07
N LEU A 66 10.92 -4.60 17.63
CA LEU A 66 10.71 -5.02 19.00
C LEU A 66 10.57 -6.53 19.04
N ILE A 67 11.40 -7.17 19.83
CA ILE A 67 11.40 -8.63 20.03
C ILE A 67 11.09 -8.93 21.49
N VAL A 68 10.12 -9.80 21.73
CA VAL A 68 9.82 -10.35 23.04
C VAL A 68 9.98 -11.86 22.97
N GLY A 69 10.75 -12.41 23.90
CA GLY A 69 11.06 -13.84 23.93
C GLY A 69 12.14 -14.25 22.93
N SER A 70 11.93 -15.35 22.25
CA SER A 70 12.92 -15.99 21.35
C SER A 70 12.78 -15.65 19.87
N GLY A 71 12.14 -14.49 19.57
CA GLY A 71 12.01 -14.02 18.18
C GLY A 71 13.36 -13.70 17.51
N THR A 72 13.44 -13.85 16.21
CA THR A 72 14.61 -13.51 15.42
C THR A 72 14.23 -12.71 14.17
N LYS A 73 15.14 -11.82 13.80
CA LYS A 73 15.04 -11.01 12.58
C LYS A 73 16.25 -11.31 11.69
N THR A 74 16.01 -11.63 10.44
CA THR A 74 17.07 -11.92 9.47
C THR A 74 16.84 -11.14 8.18
N HIS A 75 17.84 -10.39 7.75
CA HIS A 75 17.82 -9.75 6.43
C HIS A 75 18.17 -10.77 5.36
N LEU A 76 17.40 -10.80 4.29
CA LEU A 76 17.54 -11.69 3.13
C LEU A 76 17.82 -10.85 1.87
N PRO A 77 19.08 -10.49 1.59
CA PRO A 77 19.40 -9.59 0.48
C PRO A 77 19.00 -10.14 -0.88
N ASN A 78 19.13 -11.45 -1.10
CA ASN A 78 18.76 -12.08 -2.36
C ASN A 78 17.24 -12.11 -2.63
N GLU A 79 16.44 -11.94 -1.58
CA GLU A 79 14.98 -11.90 -1.66
C GLU A 79 14.46 -10.46 -1.48
N SER A 80 15.34 -9.50 -1.25
CA SER A 80 15.00 -8.11 -0.92
C SER A 80 13.97 -8.02 0.22
N ALA A 81 14.17 -8.84 1.26
CA ALA A 81 13.19 -9.04 2.31
C ALA A 81 13.82 -9.07 3.70
N VAL A 82 13.00 -8.90 4.71
CA VAL A 82 13.34 -9.15 6.10
C VAL A 82 12.43 -10.23 6.65
N LYS A 83 13.01 -11.31 7.08
CA LYS A 83 12.33 -12.45 7.69
C LYS A 83 12.18 -12.21 9.19
N LEU A 84 10.97 -12.37 9.68
CA LEU A 84 10.64 -12.34 11.10
C LEU A 84 10.20 -13.73 11.53
N GLU A 85 10.81 -14.26 12.57
CA GLU A 85 10.48 -15.58 13.12
C GLU A 85 10.25 -15.47 14.62
N ILE A 86 9.27 -16.18 15.12
CA ILE A 86 9.01 -16.33 16.56
C ILE A 86 9.28 -17.76 17.01
N GLY A 87 9.62 -17.93 18.25
CA GLY A 87 9.77 -19.24 18.86
C GLY A 87 8.45 -19.94 19.15
N THR A 88 8.52 -20.94 20.01
CA THR A 88 7.36 -21.75 20.40
C THR A 88 6.85 -21.42 21.81
N ALA A 89 7.52 -20.51 22.51
CA ALA A 89 7.11 -20.13 23.86
C ALA A 89 5.87 -19.23 23.81
N ASN A 90 5.01 -19.41 24.81
CA ASN A 90 3.83 -18.55 24.95
C ASN A 90 4.25 -17.10 25.24
N GLY A 91 3.71 -16.17 24.48
CA GLY A 91 4.02 -14.73 24.61
C GLY A 91 5.18 -14.26 23.75
N ASP A 92 5.85 -15.13 22.99
CA ASP A 92 6.83 -14.71 22.00
C ASP A 92 6.18 -13.80 20.96
N SER A 93 6.80 -12.66 20.68
CA SER A 93 6.32 -11.75 19.66
C SER A 93 7.47 -11.00 18.99
N ILE A 94 7.24 -10.64 17.74
CA ILE A 94 8.13 -9.76 16.99
C ILE A 94 7.29 -8.72 16.24
N ILE A 95 7.61 -7.47 16.45
CA ILE A 95 6.94 -6.34 15.82
C ILE A 95 8.00 -5.57 15.04
N ARG A 96 7.74 -5.35 13.76
CA ARG A 96 8.56 -4.49 12.93
C ARG A 96 7.73 -3.32 12.46
N GLU A 97 8.13 -2.14 12.83
CA GLU A 97 7.40 -0.91 12.53
C GLU A 97 8.33 0.18 11.99
N THR A 98 7.76 1.15 11.32
CA THR A 98 8.52 2.29 10.83
C THR A 98 8.86 3.22 11.99
N LEU A 99 10.11 3.70 12.06
CA LEU A 99 10.54 4.69 13.05
C LEU A 99 9.73 5.98 12.99
N ARG A 100 9.20 6.29 11.81
CA ARG A 100 8.40 7.48 11.58
C ARG A 100 6.92 7.14 11.45
N THR A 101 6.10 7.75 12.29
CA THR A 101 4.65 7.67 12.16
C THR A 101 4.19 8.58 11.02
N MET A 102 3.46 8.02 10.07
CA MET A 102 2.82 8.78 9.00
C MET A 102 1.43 9.16 9.45
N MET A 103 1.26 10.43 9.80
CA MET A 103 -0.02 10.91 10.28
C MET A 103 -1.01 11.10 9.13
N TYR A 104 -2.25 10.67 9.37
CA TYR A 104 -3.35 10.98 8.47
C TYR A 104 -3.62 12.49 8.44
N GLN A 105 -3.74 13.02 7.22
CA GLN A 105 -4.14 14.41 7.00
C GLN A 105 -5.58 14.44 6.47
N PRO A 106 -6.50 15.09 7.16
CA PRO A 106 -7.87 15.24 6.68
C PRO A 106 -7.91 15.88 5.28
N GLY A 107 -8.76 15.34 4.40
CA GLY A 107 -8.89 15.80 3.03
C GLY A 107 -7.83 15.28 2.05
N LYS A 108 -6.87 14.46 2.52
CA LYS A 108 -5.89 13.78 1.65
C LYS A 108 -6.05 12.27 1.74
N SER A 109 -5.91 11.62 0.59
CA SER A 109 -5.87 10.16 0.53
C SER A 109 -4.47 9.64 0.79
N LEU A 110 -4.35 8.52 1.48
CA LEU A 110 -3.12 7.73 1.59
C LEU A 110 -3.23 6.50 0.70
N LEU A 111 -2.19 6.27 -0.09
CA LEU A 111 -1.99 5.00 -0.79
C LEU A 111 -0.90 4.24 -0.06
N ILE A 112 -1.21 3.06 0.41
CA ILE A 112 -0.30 2.21 1.18
C ILE A 112 -0.11 0.92 0.41
N LEU A 113 1.14 0.64 0.03
CA LEU A 113 1.53 -0.57 -0.64
C LEU A 113 2.48 -1.34 0.28
N ASN A 114 2.03 -2.47 0.74
CA ASN A 114 2.83 -3.41 1.52
C ASN A 114 2.97 -4.71 0.73
N THR A 115 4.18 -5.21 0.67
CA THR A 115 4.45 -6.53 0.12
C THR A 115 4.99 -7.43 1.21
N GLY A 116 4.54 -8.67 1.24
CA GLY A 116 5.01 -9.62 2.24
C GLY A 116 4.51 -11.03 1.93
N VAL A 117 5.20 -12.00 2.51
CA VAL A 117 4.82 -13.41 2.47
C VAL A 117 4.46 -13.83 3.88
N MET A 118 3.22 -14.23 4.06
CA MET A 118 2.79 -14.83 5.32
C MET A 118 3.39 -16.24 5.45
N GLY A 119 3.91 -16.53 6.63
CA GLY A 119 4.40 -17.87 6.94
C GLY A 119 3.26 -18.89 6.99
N THR A 120 3.62 -20.18 6.94
CA THR A 120 2.64 -21.26 7.10
C THR A 120 1.84 -21.07 8.39
N PRO A 121 0.51 -21.04 8.32
CA PRO A 121 -0.33 -20.87 9.50
C PRO A 121 -0.07 -21.94 10.55
N LYS A 122 -0.03 -21.52 11.80
CA LYS A 122 0.13 -22.42 12.96
C LYS A 122 -0.91 -22.04 14.01
N ALA A 123 -1.37 -23.03 14.75
CA ALA A 123 -2.30 -22.80 15.86
C ALA A 123 -1.70 -21.82 16.88
N ASN A 124 -2.51 -20.89 17.36
CA ASN A 124 -2.15 -19.85 18.33
C ASN A 124 -1.09 -18.86 17.82
N VAL A 125 -0.91 -18.73 16.51
CA VAL A 125 -0.03 -17.75 15.90
C VAL A 125 -0.84 -16.77 15.08
N VAL A 126 -0.65 -15.49 15.36
CA VAL A 126 -1.26 -14.38 14.63
C VAL A 126 -0.19 -13.64 13.83
N GLN A 127 -0.43 -13.48 12.54
CA GLN A 127 0.44 -12.75 11.63
C GLN A 127 -0.31 -11.53 11.10
N ARG A 128 0.32 -10.37 11.10
CA ARG A 128 -0.30 -9.11 10.68
C ARG A 128 0.60 -8.31 9.75
N ILE A 129 0.02 -7.70 8.73
CA ILE A 129 0.69 -6.76 7.84
C ILE A 129 -0.27 -5.64 7.45
N GLY A 130 0.19 -4.40 7.49
CA GLY A 130 -0.67 -3.27 7.13
C GLY A 130 -0.20 -1.94 7.68
N TYR A 131 -1.11 -1.01 7.75
CA TYR A 131 -0.92 0.32 8.31
C TYR A 131 -1.71 0.46 9.62
N PHE A 132 -1.06 0.22 10.72
CA PHE A 132 -1.70 0.24 12.02
C PHE A 132 -0.71 0.59 13.14
N GLY A 133 -1.26 1.10 14.20
CA GLY A 133 -0.56 1.30 15.47
C GLY A 133 -1.32 0.65 16.63
N ALA A 134 -0.97 1.02 17.84
CA ALA A 134 -1.60 0.46 19.03
C ALA A 134 -3.12 0.71 19.07
N ASN A 135 -3.56 1.88 18.61
CA ASN A 135 -4.92 2.36 18.80
C ASN A 135 -5.78 2.31 17.53
N ASN A 136 -5.18 2.55 16.34
CA ASN A 136 -5.93 2.69 15.10
C ASN A 136 -5.17 2.05 13.95
N GLY A 137 -5.89 1.66 12.90
CA GLY A 137 -5.30 1.20 11.67
C GLY A 137 -6.14 0.23 10.87
N ILE A 138 -5.57 -0.16 9.74
CA ILE A 138 -6.12 -1.15 8.82
C ILE A 138 -5.01 -2.15 8.49
N TYR A 139 -5.30 -3.43 8.61
CA TYR A 139 -4.32 -4.47 8.35
C TYR A 139 -4.97 -5.78 7.91
N PHE A 140 -4.17 -6.59 7.24
CA PHE A 140 -4.48 -7.98 6.98
C PHE A 140 -3.95 -8.83 8.13
N GLU A 141 -4.75 -9.76 8.59
CA GLU A 141 -4.45 -10.68 9.68
C GLU A 141 -4.66 -12.12 9.25
N ASN A 142 -3.70 -12.97 9.57
CA ASN A 142 -3.89 -14.41 9.57
C ASN A 142 -3.85 -14.89 11.02
N ASP A 143 -4.97 -15.37 11.52
CA ASP A 143 -5.10 -15.93 12.86
C ASP A 143 -5.30 -17.45 12.76
N SER A 144 -4.27 -18.19 13.10
CA SER A 144 -4.31 -19.65 13.14
C SER A 144 -4.80 -20.30 11.84
N GLY A 145 -4.63 -19.61 10.70
CA GLY A 145 -5.07 -20.06 9.38
C GLY A 145 -6.31 -19.36 8.83
N ASN A 146 -6.99 -18.57 9.62
CA ASN A 146 -8.11 -17.75 9.15
C ASN A 146 -7.62 -16.37 8.75
N ASN A 147 -8.10 -15.87 7.64
CA ASN A 147 -7.68 -14.59 7.08
C ASN A 147 -8.76 -13.53 7.28
N TYR A 148 -8.34 -12.35 7.71
CA TYR A 148 -9.24 -11.24 7.98
C TYR A 148 -8.65 -9.92 7.47
N PHE A 149 -9.53 -9.05 6.99
CA PHE A 149 -9.25 -7.62 6.96
C PHE A 149 -9.74 -6.99 8.26
N VAL A 150 -8.86 -6.30 8.95
CA VAL A 150 -9.17 -5.76 10.28
C VAL A 150 -9.11 -4.24 10.24
N LEU A 151 -10.18 -3.63 10.72
CA LEU A 151 -10.23 -2.21 11.04
C LEU A 151 -10.13 -2.05 12.57
N ARG A 152 -9.06 -1.41 13.02
CA ARG A 152 -8.84 -1.07 14.43
C ARG A 152 -9.16 0.39 14.65
N SER A 153 -9.93 0.71 15.68
CA SER A 153 -10.31 2.07 16.04
C SER A 153 -10.44 2.26 17.53
N SER A 154 -9.98 3.39 18.03
CA SER A 154 -10.13 3.81 19.43
C SER A 154 -11.00 5.05 19.62
N VAL A 155 -11.84 5.38 18.64
CA VAL A 155 -12.70 6.59 18.66
C VAL A 155 -13.64 6.61 19.87
N THR A 156 -14.06 5.45 20.36
CA THR A 156 -14.94 5.32 21.53
C THR A 156 -14.22 5.35 22.87
N GLY A 157 -12.91 5.60 22.88
CA GLY A 157 -12.07 5.58 24.09
C GLY A 157 -11.49 4.20 24.41
N THR A 158 -12.00 3.14 23.79
CA THR A 158 -11.46 1.77 23.87
C THR A 158 -11.11 1.28 22.47
N VAL A 159 -10.08 0.43 22.37
CA VAL A 159 -9.71 -0.15 21.10
C VAL A 159 -10.73 -1.23 20.70
N VAL A 160 -11.32 -1.04 19.54
CA VAL A 160 -12.26 -2.00 18.94
C VAL A 160 -11.68 -2.48 17.62
N GLU A 161 -11.73 -3.78 17.38
CA GLU A 161 -11.32 -4.42 16.14
C GLU A 161 -12.54 -5.00 15.42
N THR A 162 -12.78 -4.53 14.20
CA THR A 162 -13.80 -5.10 13.31
C THR A 162 -13.10 -5.96 12.27
N ARG A 163 -13.43 -7.25 12.25
CA ARG A 163 -12.89 -8.24 11.31
C ARG A 163 -13.88 -8.51 10.21
N VAL A 164 -13.39 -8.58 8.99
CA VAL A 164 -14.15 -8.97 7.79
C VAL A 164 -13.40 -10.12 7.12
N ASP A 165 -14.08 -11.22 6.90
CA ASP A 165 -13.57 -12.42 6.22
C ASP A 165 -13.43 -12.21 4.72
#